data_26afdf65525d663648c5d5a2279c37f3
#
_entry.id   26afdf65525d663648c5d5a2279c37f3
#
_cell.length_a   1.000
_cell.length_b   1.000
_cell.length_c   1.000
_cell.angle_alpha   90.00
_cell.angle_beta   90.00
_cell.angle_gamma   90.00
#
_symmetry.space_group_name_H-M   'P 1'
#
loop_
_entity.id
_entity.type
_entity.pdbx_description
1 polymer ?
#
loop_
_entity_poly.entity_id
_entity_poly.type
_entity_poly.pdbx_seq_one_letter_code
_entity_poly.pdbx_strand_id
1 'polypeptide(L)'
;MPGHHLQISLAKEMTDVANFRKRTYISAFGEGWGLYSEYLGIEAGMYENPYHNFGRLTYEMWRACRLVVDTGIHTQGWSREQAINYLASNTALSLHNVTTEIDRYISWPGQTLSYKIGELTIKRLRNEAEQALGENFDLRDFHDQLLKHGSMPLSMLDTVITGYINEQKINNARNDHEKSRPS
;
A
#
# COMPACT_ATOMS: atom_id res chain seq x y z
N MET A 1 4.88 13.25 5.96
CA MET A 1 3.91 12.29 5.39
C MET A 1 3.63 11.19 6.39
N PRO A 2 2.40 10.80 6.58
CA PRO A 2 2.00 9.78 7.54
C PRO A 2 2.28 8.37 7.02
N GLY A 3 3.55 7.98 6.93
CA GLY A 3 3.97 6.63 6.54
C GLY A 3 3.87 5.63 7.70
N HIS A 4 4.88 4.76 7.82
CA HIS A 4 4.94 3.72 8.86
C HIS A 4 4.78 4.25 10.29
N HIS A 5 5.28 5.46 10.59
CA HIS A 5 5.17 6.02 11.93
C HIS A 5 3.70 6.15 12.37
N LEU A 6 2.85 6.78 11.56
CA LEU A 6 1.41 6.89 11.84
C LEU A 6 0.75 5.52 11.93
N GLN A 7 0.99 4.65 10.95
CA GLN A 7 0.43 3.30 10.91
C GLN A 7 0.72 2.49 12.17
N ILE A 8 1.99 2.49 12.61
CA ILE A 8 2.42 1.74 13.80
C ILE A 8 1.89 2.39 15.09
N SER A 9 1.84 3.72 15.15
CA SER A 9 1.29 4.44 16.31
C SER A 9 -0.19 4.12 16.51
N LEU A 10 -1.00 4.23 15.46
CA LEU A 10 -2.42 3.88 15.52
C LEU A 10 -2.64 2.43 15.93
N ALA A 11 -1.86 1.48 15.39
CA ALA A 11 -1.97 0.07 15.78
C ALA A 11 -1.66 -0.16 17.28
N LYS A 12 -0.75 0.61 17.87
CA LYS A 12 -0.42 0.52 19.32
C LYS A 12 -1.49 1.12 20.21
N GLU A 13 -2.20 2.14 19.71
CA GLU A 13 -3.26 2.84 20.44
C GLU A 13 -4.61 2.10 20.42
N MET A 14 -4.74 1.03 19.63
CA MET A 14 -5.96 0.23 19.58
C MET A 14 -6.37 -0.23 20.98
N THR A 15 -7.66 -0.02 21.32
CA THR A 15 -8.28 -0.54 22.54
C THR A 15 -9.11 -1.79 22.22
N ASP A 16 -9.46 -2.56 23.23
CA ASP A 16 -10.40 -3.70 23.14
C ASP A 16 -10.01 -4.79 22.11
N VAL A 17 -8.71 -4.91 21.83
CA VAL A 17 -8.14 -5.96 20.98
C VAL A 17 -7.10 -6.79 21.75
N ALA A 18 -6.97 -8.05 21.38
CA ALA A 18 -5.93 -8.92 21.95
C ALA A 18 -4.51 -8.33 21.72
N ASN A 19 -3.63 -8.48 22.71
CA ASN A 19 -2.29 -7.87 22.68
C ASN A 19 -1.46 -8.24 21.45
N PHE A 20 -1.64 -9.45 20.88
CA PHE A 20 -0.93 -9.84 19.69
C PHE A 20 -1.33 -8.96 18.49
N ARG A 21 -2.57 -8.51 18.39
CA ARG A 21 -3.05 -7.63 17.30
C ARG A 21 -2.30 -6.31 17.25
N LYS A 22 -1.98 -5.73 18.40
CA LYS A 22 -1.20 -4.48 18.51
C LYS A 22 0.25 -4.63 18.02
N ARG A 23 0.76 -5.87 17.97
CA ARG A 23 2.16 -6.19 17.65
C ARG A 23 2.32 -6.97 16.35
N THR A 24 1.21 -7.47 15.79
CA THR A 24 1.23 -8.18 14.51
C THR A 24 1.63 -7.22 13.39
N TYR A 25 2.59 -7.64 12.59
CA TYR A 25 2.99 -6.93 11.39
C TYR A 25 2.83 -7.86 10.19
N ILE A 26 1.90 -7.52 9.30
CA ILE A 26 1.71 -8.20 8.01
C ILE A 26 2.43 -7.35 6.96
N SER A 27 3.50 -7.87 6.42
CA SER A 27 4.44 -7.16 5.57
C SER A 27 3.73 -6.50 4.36
N ALA A 28 2.84 -7.22 3.68
CA ALA A 28 2.13 -6.67 2.52
C ALA A 28 1.20 -5.48 2.87
N PHE A 29 0.61 -5.48 4.07
CA PHE A 29 -0.15 -4.34 4.56
C PHE A 29 0.77 -3.17 4.92
N GLY A 30 1.81 -3.42 5.70
CA GLY A 30 2.71 -2.39 6.20
C GLY A 30 3.49 -1.71 5.07
N GLU A 31 4.17 -2.49 4.25
CA GLU A 31 4.99 -1.95 3.15
C GLU A 31 4.12 -1.37 2.02
N GLY A 32 2.94 -1.96 1.80
CA GLY A 32 1.95 -1.41 0.87
C GLY A 32 1.48 -0.02 1.27
N TRP A 33 1.18 0.20 2.56
CA TRP A 33 0.88 1.52 3.09
C TRP A 33 2.04 2.50 2.93
N GLY A 34 3.27 2.06 3.23
CA GLY A 34 4.46 2.90 3.07
C GLY A 34 4.62 3.40 1.63
N LEU A 35 4.53 2.50 0.66
CA LEU A 35 4.66 2.86 -0.76
C LEU A 35 3.47 3.68 -1.28
N TYR A 36 2.25 3.39 -0.82
CA TYR A 36 1.07 4.20 -1.10
C TYR A 36 1.21 5.62 -0.52
N SER A 37 1.81 5.76 0.67
CA SER A 37 2.06 7.07 1.28
C SER A 37 3.05 7.92 0.46
N GLU A 38 4.03 7.31 -0.19
CA GLU A 38 4.91 8.00 -1.13
C GLU A 38 4.11 8.57 -2.32
N TYR A 39 3.14 7.81 -2.84
CA TYR A 39 2.24 8.28 -3.89
C TYR A 39 1.36 9.45 -3.45
N LEU A 40 0.82 9.43 -2.22
CA LEU A 40 0.04 10.55 -1.67
C LEU A 40 0.81 11.87 -1.65
N GLY A 41 2.14 11.83 -1.66
CA GLY A 41 2.99 13.02 -1.78
C GLY A 41 2.78 13.80 -3.06
N ILE A 42 2.32 13.17 -4.15
CA ILE A 42 1.96 13.84 -5.39
C ILE A 42 0.71 14.69 -5.15
N GLU A 43 -0.32 14.10 -4.59
CA GLU A 43 -1.60 14.77 -4.33
C GLU A 43 -1.46 15.89 -3.29
N ALA A 44 -0.55 15.71 -2.33
CA ALA A 44 -0.22 16.71 -1.32
C ALA A 44 0.72 17.83 -1.83
N GLY A 45 1.16 17.80 -3.10
CA GLY A 45 2.05 18.80 -3.67
C GLY A 45 3.47 18.82 -3.09
N MET A 46 3.91 17.68 -2.49
CA MET A 46 5.22 17.62 -1.79
C MET A 46 6.41 17.47 -2.75
N TYR A 47 6.16 17.10 -4.00
CA TYR A 47 7.20 16.97 -5.02
C TYR A 47 7.26 18.27 -5.84
N GLU A 48 7.93 19.28 -5.30
CA GLU A 48 7.97 20.65 -5.81
C GLU A 48 8.65 20.80 -7.17
N ASN A 49 9.46 19.82 -7.57
CA ASN A 49 10.17 19.85 -8.84
C ASN A 49 10.25 18.47 -9.50
N PRO A 50 10.56 18.40 -10.82
CA PRO A 50 10.66 17.14 -11.55
C PRO A 50 11.68 16.14 -10.99
N TYR A 51 12.76 16.62 -10.37
CA TYR A 51 13.80 15.74 -9.79
C TYR A 51 13.29 15.01 -8.54
N HIS A 52 12.47 15.66 -7.71
CA HIS A 52 11.83 15.00 -6.56
C HIS A 52 10.91 13.87 -7.02
N ASN A 53 10.08 14.14 -8.04
CA ASN A 53 9.20 13.10 -8.60
C ASN A 53 9.99 11.99 -9.32
N PHE A 54 11.08 12.34 -10.02
CA PHE A 54 11.95 11.34 -10.62
C PHE A 54 12.56 10.41 -9.55
N GLY A 55 13.02 10.96 -8.43
CA GLY A 55 13.49 10.18 -7.29
C GLY A 55 12.41 9.19 -6.79
N ARG A 56 11.18 9.65 -6.60
CA ARG A 56 10.04 8.78 -6.24
C ARG A 56 9.82 7.67 -7.28
N LEU A 57 9.79 8.02 -8.57
CA LEU A 57 9.60 7.05 -9.67
C LEU A 57 10.73 6.01 -9.73
N THR A 58 11.97 6.41 -9.45
CA THR A 58 13.10 5.48 -9.36
C THR A 58 12.89 4.44 -8.27
N TYR A 59 12.40 4.85 -7.11
CA TYR A 59 12.07 3.93 -6.03
C TYR A 59 10.84 3.08 -6.34
N GLU A 60 9.83 3.63 -6.99
CA GLU A 60 8.65 2.88 -7.42
C GLU A 60 9.01 1.80 -8.44
N MET A 61 9.85 2.14 -9.46
CA MET A 61 10.34 1.18 -10.43
C MET A 61 11.15 0.05 -9.76
N TRP A 62 12.00 0.39 -8.81
CA TRP A 62 12.71 -0.61 -8.03
C TRP A 62 11.75 -1.61 -7.36
N ARG A 63 10.68 -1.14 -6.69
CA ARG A 63 9.66 -2.01 -6.07
C ARG A 63 8.90 -2.84 -7.10
N ALA A 64 8.64 -2.30 -8.28
CA ALA A 64 8.04 -3.06 -9.37
C ALA A 64 8.97 -4.18 -9.88
N CYS A 65 10.26 -3.89 -10.09
CA CYS A 65 11.25 -4.88 -10.48
C CYS A 65 11.40 -6.02 -9.47
N ARG A 66 11.19 -5.76 -8.18
CA ARG A 66 11.21 -6.80 -7.12
C ARG A 66 10.20 -7.91 -7.36
N LEU A 67 9.03 -7.60 -7.94
CA LEU A 67 8.02 -8.61 -8.28
C LEU A 67 8.57 -9.65 -9.26
N VAL A 68 9.33 -9.19 -10.25
CA VAL A 68 9.91 -10.06 -11.27
C VAL A 68 11.11 -10.82 -10.74
N VAL A 69 11.99 -10.12 -10.03
CA VAL A 69 13.26 -10.71 -9.56
C VAL A 69 13.02 -11.75 -8.47
N ASP A 70 12.18 -11.47 -7.50
CA ASP A 70 11.89 -12.41 -6.40
C ASP A 70 11.25 -13.71 -6.93
N THR A 71 10.22 -13.57 -7.77
CA THR A 71 9.59 -14.72 -8.42
C THR A 71 10.57 -15.42 -9.39
N GLY A 72 11.38 -14.67 -10.10
CA GLY A 72 12.44 -15.22 -10.98
C GLY A 72 13.39 -16.13 -10.21
N ILE A 73 13.91 -15.66 -9.08
CA ILE A 73 14.83 -16.43 -8.23
C ILE A 73 14.13 -17.67 -7.65
N HIS A 74 12.99 -17.47 -6.98
CA HIS A 74 12.41 -18.50 -6.11
C HIS A 74 11.46 -19.47 -6.81
N THR A 75 10.93 -19.12 -7.99
CA THR A 75 9.96 -19.96 -8.72
C THR A 75 10.38 -20.31 -10.15
N GLN A 76 11.29 -19.54 -10.76
CA GLN A 76 11.71 -19.72 -12.15
C GLN A 76 13.15 -20.19 -12.28
N GLY A 77 13.85 -20.40 -11.16
CA GLY A 77 15.22 -20.88 -11.16
C GLY A 77 16.26 -19.89 -11.70
N TRP A 78 16.00 -18.59 -11.60
CA TRP A 78 16.96 -17.56 -12.02
C TRP A 78 18.23 -17.66 -11.18
N SER A 79 19.37 -17.57 -11.89
CA SER A 79 20.65 -17.40 -11.23
C SER A 79 20.76 -15.99 -10.60
N ARG A 80 21.65 -15.87 -9.61
CA ARG A 80 22.01 -14.59 -9.01
C ARG A 80 22.40 -13.54 -10.07
N GLU A 81 23.16 -13.94 -11.09
CA GLU A 81 23.62 -13.07 -12.16
C GLU A 81 22.44 -12.59 -13.04
N GLN A 82 21.51 -13.47 -13.39
CA GLN A 82 20.30 -13.09 -14.12
C GLN A 82 19.48 -12.04 -13.36
N ALA A 83 19.33 -12.23 -12.05
CA ALA A 83 18.62 -11.29 -11.18
C ALA A 83 19.32 -9.92 -11.10
N ILE A 84 20.66 -9.91 -10.96
CA ILE A 84 21.48 -8.68 -10.97
C ILE A 84 21.31 -7.95 -12.30
N ASN A 85 21.47 -8.65 -13.42
CA ASN A 85 21.37 -8.05 -14.75
C ASN A 85 19.99 -7.46 -15.01
N TYR A 86 18.92 -8.16 -14.62
CA TYR A 86 17.56 -7.63 -14.75
C TYR A 86 17.37 -6.35 -13.93
N LEU A 87 17.73 -6.37 -12.66
CA LEU A 87 17.52 -5.21 -11.78
C LEU A 87 18.38 -4.01 -12.21
N ALA A 88 19.64 -4.24 -12.59
CA ALA A 88 20.55 -3.20 -13.08
C ALA A 88 20.06 -2.55 -14.39
N SER A 89 19.49 -3.36 -15.30
CA SER A 89 19.02 -2.86 -16.60
C SER A 89 17.70 -2.08 -16.51
N ASN A 90 16.94 -2.25 -15.44
CA ASN A 90 15.61 -1.66 -15.31
C ASN A 90 15.51 -0.60 -14.19
N THR A 91 16.62 -0.29 -13.52
CA THR A 91 16.62 0.71 -12.44
C THR A 91 17.85 1.63 -12.55
N ALA A 92 17.74 2.81 -11.93
CA ALA A 92 18.87 3.75 -11.83
C ALA A 92 19.74 3.49 -10.57
N LEU A 93 19.64 2.31 -9.96
CA LEU A 93 20.45 1.95 -8.79
C LEU A 93 21.91 1.69 -9.17
N SER A 94 22.82 2.00 -8.26
CA SER A 94 24.24 1.61 -8.44
C SER A 94 24.37 0.10 -8.45
N LEU A 95 25.36 -0.44 -9.19
CA LEU A 95 25.59 -1.88 -9.24
C LEU A 95 25.86 -2.49 -7.85
N HIS A 96 26.49 -1.74 -6.95
CA HIS A 96 26.71 -2.15 -5.58
C HIS A 96 25.37 -2.35 -4.84
N ASN A 97 24.45 -1.39 -4.94
CA ASN A 97 23.13 -1.50 -4.33
C ASN A 97 22.33 -2.67 -4.93
N VAL A 98 22.35 -2.82 -6.26
CA VAL A 98 21.71 -3.94 -6.96
C VAL A 98 22.20 -5.27 -6.41
N THR A 99 23.53 -5.46 -6.33
CA THR A 99 24.14 -6.70 -5.86
C THR A 99 23.74 -7.03 -4.42
N THR A 100 23.84 -6.04 -3.52
CA THR A 100 23.46 -6.20 -2.11
C THR A 100 21.98 -6.55 -1.95
N GLU A 101 21.12 -5.92 -2.74
CA GLU A 101 19.68 -6.19 -2.70
C GLU A 101 19.36 -7.59 -3.23
N ILE A 102 19.99 -8.06 -4.31
CA ILE A 102 19.77 -9.41 -4.81
C ILE A 102 20.21 -10.46 -3.78
N ASP A 103 21.34 -10.28 -3.10
CA ASP A 103 21.79 -11.17 -2.04
C ASP A 103 20.77 -11.21 -0.87
N ARG A 104 20.16 -10.08 -0.55
CA ARG A 104 19.08 -10.01 0.44
C ARG A 104 17.82 -10.76 -0.03
N TYR A 105 17.42 -10.63 -1.30
CA TYR A 105 16.23 -11.31 -1.84
C TYR A 105 16.39 -12.83 -1.83
N ILE A 106 17.57 -13.33 -2.18
CA ILE A 106 17.90 -14.76 -2.11
C ILE A 106 17.66 -15.30 -0.69
N SER A 107 18.04 -14.51 0.32
CA SER A 107 17.96 -14.90 1.73
C SER A 107 16.55 -14.77 2.33
N TRP A 108 15.67 -14.01 1.68
CA TRP A 108 14.36 -13.67 2.25
C TRP A 108 13.23 -13.75 1.22
N PRO A 109 12.83 -14.97 0.83
CA PRO A 109 11.82 -15.20 -0.21
C PRO A 109 10.49 -14.50 0.07
N GLY A 110 9.92 -13.83 -0.95
CA GLY A 110 8.60 -13.24 -0.94
C GLY A 110 8.46 -11.91 -0.18
N GLN A 111 9.43 -11.52 0.65
CA GLN A 111 9.34 -10.25 1.39
C GLN A 111 9.25 -9.06 0.47
N THR A 112 10.00 -9.08 -0.62
CA THR A 112 10.09 -7.95 -1.55
C THR A 112 8.83 -7.71 -2.36
N LEU A 113 7.97 -8.72 -2.50
CA LEU A 113 6.66 -8.64 -3.16
C LEU A 113 5.69 -7.75 -2.39
N SER A 114 5.84 -7.70 -1.09
CA SER A 114 4.94 -7.02 -0.14
C SER A 114 4.66 -5.56 -0.52
N TYR A 115 5.68 -4.84 -0.94
CA TYR A 115 5.61 -3.41 -1.26
C TYR A 115 4.61 -3.11 -2.38
N LYS A 116 4.89 -3.64 -3.57
CA LYS A 116 4.09 -3.30 -4.75
C LYS A 116 2.73 -3.98 -4.76
N ILE A 117 2.63 -5.22 -4.29
CA ILE A 117 1.34 -5.91 -4.16
C ILE A 117 0.44 -5.19 -3.16
N GLY A 118 0.98 -4.77 -2.02
CA GLY A 118 0.23 -4.02 -1.02
C GLY A 118 -0.25 -2.67 -1.55
N GLU A 119 0.64 -1.89 -2.19
CA GLU A 119 0.29 -0.61 -2.81
C GLU A 119 -0.81 -0.76 -3.87
N LEU A 120 -0.66 -1.71 -4.79
CA LEU A 120 -1.65 -1.95 -5.84
C LEU A 120 -3.01 -2.33 -5.27
N THR A 121 -3.03 -3.12 -4.20
CA THR A 121 -4.27 -3.46 -3.50
C THR A 121 -4.92 -2.23 -2.88
N ILE A 122 -4.16 -1.39 -2.18
CA ILE A 122 -4.70 -0.18 -1.55
C ILE A 122 -5.22 0.80 -2.61
N LYS A 123 -4.47 1.00 -3.71
CA LYS A 123 -4.91 1.86 -4.82
C LYS A 123 -6.19 1.33 -5.49
N ARG A 124 -6.30 0.03 -5.69
CA ARG A 124 -7.52 -0.61 -6.24
C ARG A 124 -8.71 -0.35 -5.32
N LEU A 125 -8.57 -0.63 -4.03
CA LEU A 125 -9.63 -0.43 -3.04
C LEU A 125 -10.06 1.04 -2.93
N ARG A 126 -9.10 1.97 -3.00
CA ARG A 126 -9.39 3.39 -3.06
C ARG A 126 -10.20 3.75 -4.30
N ASN A 127 -9.77 3.31 -5.48
CA ASN A 127 -10.49 3.57 -6.73
C ASN A 127 -11.91 2.99 -6.71
N GLU A 128 -12.08 1.80 -6.15
CA GLU A 128 -13.42 1.18 -5.97
C GLU A 128 -14.30 2.02 -5.03
N ALA A 129 -13.75 2.55 -3.93
CA ALA A 129 -14.47 3.42 -3.02
C ALA A 129 -14.83 4.76 -3.66
N GLU A 130 -13.89 5.39 -4.38
CA GLU A 130 -14.12 6.64 -5.14
C GLU A 130 -15.24 6.46 -6.17
N GLN A 131 -15.20 5.39 -6.96
CA GLN A 131 -16.23 5.10 -7.96
C GLN A 131 -17.60 4.79 -7.33
N ALA A 132 -17.60 4.06 -6.21
CA ALA A 132 -18.82 3.61 -5.57
C ALA A 132 -19.56 4.71 -4.78
N LEU A 133 -18.84 5.68 -4.23
CA LEU A 133 -19.35 6.74 -3.36
C LEU A 133 -19.44 8.10 -4.07
N GLY A 134 -18.72 8.31 -5.19
CA GLY A 134 -18.75 9.56 -5.96
C GLY A 134 -18.44 10.78 -5.11
N GLU A 135 -19.32 11.77 -5.14
CA GLU A 135 -19.19 13.02 -4.37
C GLU A 135 -19.19 12.82 -2.84
N ASN A 136 -19.66 11.68 -2.37
CA ASN A 136 -19.66 11.34 -0.94
C ASN A 136 -18.40 10.61 -0.48
N PHE A 137 -17.39 10.45 -1.34
CA PHE A 137 -16.12 9.88 -0.95
C PHE A 137 -15.28 10.90 -0.18
N ASP A 138 -14.84 10.52 1.03
CA ASP A 138 -13.83 11.28 1.78
C ASP A 138 -12.56 10.43 1.93
N LEU A 139 -11.43 10.96 1.45
CA LEU A 139 -10.14 10.28 1.50
C LEU A 139 -9.65 10.03 2.93
N ARG A 140 -10.01 10.91 3.87
CA ARG A 140 -9.63 10.77 5.30
C ARG A 140 -10.38 9.61 5.92
N ASP A 141 -11.67 9.51 5.68
CA ASP A 141 -12.50 8.40 6.15
C ASP A 141 -12.00 7.07 5.58
N PHE A 142 -11.64 7.05 4.29
CA PHE A 142 -11.03 5.86 3.67
C PHE A 142 -9.74 5.45 4.36
N HIS A 143 -8.84 6.39 4.64
CA HIS A 143 -7.59 6.11 5.36
C HIS A 143 -7.83 5.64 6.80
N ASP A 144 -8.81 6.22 7.49
CA ASP A 144 -9.20 5.79 8.83
C ASP A 144 -9.72 4.35 8.82
N GLN A 145 -10.58 3.99 7.86
CA GLN A 145 -11.03 2.60 7.70
C GLN A 145 -9.87 1.64 7.42
N LEU A 146 -8.91 2.06 6.62
CA LEU A 146 -7.75 1.26 6.28
C LEU A 146 -6.83 1.01 7.49
N LEU A 147 -6.65 1.99 8.36
CA LEU A 147 -5.64 1.95 9.43
C LEU A 147 -6.18 1.54 10.80
N LYS A 148 -7.45 1.85 11.12
CA LYS A 148 -8.03 1.69 12.47
C LYS A 148 -8.02 0.27 13.02
N HIS A 149 -7.94 -0.73 12.15
CA HIS A 149 -7.95 -2.14 12.54
C HIS A 149 -6.54 -2.74 12.73
N GLY A 150 -5.50 -1.93 12.55
CA GLY A 150 -4.12 -2.38 12.58
C GLY A 150 -3.74 -3.27 11.40
N SER A 151 -2.59 -3.92 11.51
CA SER A 151 -2.05 -4.76 10.43
C SER A 151 -2.90 -6.00 10.20
N MET A 152 -3.21 -6.31 8.93
CA MET A 152 -4.04 -7.45 8.54
C MET A 152 -3.65 -8.01 7.17
N PRO A 153 -4.02 -9.28 6.84
CA PRO A 153 -3.90 -9.80 5.48
C PRO A 153 -4.70 -8.95 4.47
N LEU A 154 -4.18 -8.81 3.24
CA LEU A 154 -4.83 -8.01 2.20
C LEU A 154 -6.25 -8.46 1.87
N SER A 155 -6.54 -9.78 1.94
CA SER A 155 -7.89 -10.30 1.75
C SER A 155 -8.88 -9.85 2.82
N MET A 156 -8.41 -9.65 4.05
CA MET A 156 -9.26 -9.06 5.11
C MET A 156 -9.46 -7.56 4.88
N LEU A 157 -8.44 -6.86 4.37
CA LEU A 157 -8.57 -5.45 4.01
C LEU A 157 -9.64 -5.25 2.93
N ASP A 158 -9.69 -6.11 1.91
CA ASP A 158 -10.77 -6.15 0.92
C ASP A 158 -12.16 -6.19 1.59
N THR A 159 -12.33 -7.10 2.55
CA THR A 159 -13.61 -7.25 3.28
C THR A 159 -13.97 -5.99 4.07
N VAL A 160 -12.99 -5.39 4.76
CA VAL A 160 -13.18 -4.16 5.56
C VAL A 160 -13.63 -3.00 4.68
N ILE A 161 -12.92 -2.76 3.57
CA ILE A 161 -13.25 -1.64 2.68
C ILE A 161 -14.56 -1.86 1.92
N THR A 162 -14.85 -3.08 1.49
CA THR A 162 -16.16 -3.43 0.91
C THR A 162 -17.30 -3.16 1.91
N GLY A 163 -17.11 -3.54 3.17
CA GLY A 163 -18.05 -3.23 4.26
C GLY A 163 -18.28 -1.73 4.43
N TYR A 164 -17.20 -0.96 4.50
CA TYR A 164 -17.23 0.51 4.56
C TYR A 164 -18.04 1.13 3.41
N ILE A 165 -17.75 0.72 2.16
CA ILE A 165 -18.47 1.22 0.98
C ILE A 165 -19.96 0.96 1.10
N ASN A 166 -20.36 -0.24 1.51
CA ASN A 166 -21.78 -0.61 1.65
C ASN A 166 -22.48 0.20 2.76
N GLU A 167 -21.82 0.39 3.91
CA GLU A 167 -22.33 1.22 5.00
C GLU A 167 -22.54 2.67 4.56
N GLN A 168 -21.58 3.25 3.86
CA GLN A 168 -21.69 4.62 3.36
C GLN A 168 -22.85 4.78 2.36
N LYS A 169 -23.03 3.83 1.44
CA LYS A 169 -24.19 3.84 0.51
C LYS A 169 -25.53 3.83 1.24
N ILE A 170 -25.68 3.01 2.29
CA ILE A 170 -26.89 2.94 3.08
C ILE A 170 -27.15 4.27 3.81
N ASN A 171 -26.11 4.85 4.41
CA ASN A 171 -26.20 6.12 5.14
C ASN A 171 -26.59 7.29 4.20
N ASN A 172 -25.97 7.34 3.02
CA ASN A 172 -26.29 8.37 2.01
C ASN A 172 -27.74 8.25 1.53
N ALA A 173 -28.22 7.05 1.25
CA ALA A 173 -29.60 6.82 0.85
C ALA A 173 -30.63 7.25 1.94
N ARG A 174 -30.30 7.06 3.21
CA ARG A 174 -31.14 7.51 4.34
C ARG A 174 -31.17 9.03 4.44
N ASN A 175 -30.03 9.69 4.32
CA ASN A 175 -29.93 11.14 4.38
C ASN A 175 -30.70 11.82 3.22
N ASP A 176 -30.67 11.25 2.03
CA ASP A 176 -31.42 11.75 0.88
C ASP A 176 -32.94 11.59 1.08
N HIS A 177 -33.37 10.48 1.67
CA HIS A 177 -34.77 10.28 2.06
C HIS A 177 -35.26 11.25 3.13
N GLU A 178 -34.42 11.62 4.09
CA GLU A 178 -34.79 12.60 5.11
C GLU A 178 -34.91 14.02 4.53
N LYS A 179 -34.00 14.40 3.63
CA LYS A 179 -34.03 15.71 2.95
C LYS A 179 -35.23 15.88 1.99
N SER A 180 -35.78 14.79 1.48
CA SER A 180 -36.90 14.80 0.52
C SER A 180 -38.28 14.76 1.17
N ARG A 181 -38.37 14.71 2.51
CA ARG A 181 -39.66 14.78 3.24
C ARG A 181 -40.19 16.23 3.27
N PRO A 182 -41.37 16.48 2.71
CA PRO A 182 -42.00 17.80 2.84
C PRO A 182 -42.30 18.10 4.30
N SER A 183 -41.98 19.32 4.73
CA SER A 183 -42.32 19.90 6.02
C SER A 183 -43.82 20.13 6.19
#